data_dcc332fd584a1f268251f4aefe823b87
#
_entry.id   dcc332fd584a1f268251f4aefe823b87
#
_cell.length_a   1.000
_cell.length_b   1.000
_cell.length_c   1.000
_cell.angle_alpha   90.00
_cell.angle_beta   90.00
_cell.angle_gamma   90.00
#
_symmetry.space_group_name_H-M   'P 1'
#
loop_
_entity.id
_entity.type
_entity.pdbx_description
1 polymer ?
#
loop_
_entity_poly.entity_id
_entity_poly.type
_entity_poly.pdbx_seq_one_letter_code
_entity_poly.pdbx_strand_id
1 'polypeptide(L)'
;AEIPLNVIDELNEHIDEVIIPAAQDLSSGLVGQISRDEHSAQFVFPHDDDGAGEQWANVLNGLGKEYIKQTLGKLEFEDTYTEIKTDIQNMWTVHSYAGDYNPLHDHGTRSYMGLSCILFLKVPPQIEAIGLPSEEMIAAGVTPGFQGLNGASGAVDGFTYLCWGANGMRDVNMLRPIQEEYVKPEVGTMIIFPAWLRHAVMPFSGEGERRTFSANVNVDMQ
;
A
#
# COMPACT_ATOMS: atom_id res chain seq x y z
N ALA A 1 4.60 -2.57 9.40
CA ALA A 1 6.07 -2.68 9.66
C ALA A 1 6.74 -1.41 9.19
N GLU A 2 7.88 -1.08 9.82
CA GLU A 2 8.71 0.06 9.43
C GLU A 2 9.99 -0.45 8.77
N ILE A 3 10.29 0.06 7.59
CA ILE A 3 11.50 -0.27 6.82
C ILE A 3 12.48 0.91 6.94
N PRO A 4 13.76 0.67 7.27
CA PRO A 4 14.75 1.74 7.40
C PRO A 4 14.90 2.58 6.14
N LEU A 5 15.03 3.91 6.29
CA LEU A 5 15.10 4.85 5.16
C LEU A 5 16.26 4.56 4.18
N ASN A 6 17.41 4.12 4.68
CA ASN A 6 18.52 3.73 3.80
C ASN A 6 18.16 2.53 2.90
N VAL A 7 17.32 1.60 3.37
CA VAL A 7 16.82 0.48 2.55
C VAL A 7 15.80 0.97 1.53
N ILE A 8 15.00 1.98 1.89
CA ILE A 8 14.08 2.64 0.96
C ILE A 8 14.86 3.37 -0.15
N ASP A 9 15.94 4.06 0.20
CA ASP A 9 16.79 4.75 -0.78
C ASP A 9 17.42 3.75 -1.77
N GLU A 10 18.01 2.65 -1.28
CA GLU A 10 18.56 1.58 -2.10
C GLU A 10 17.49 0.94 -3.02
N LEU A 11 16.27 0.72 -2.50
CA LEU A 11 15.17 0.19 -3.30
C LEU A 11 14.71 1.17 -4.37
N ASN A 12 14.62 2.46 -4.05
CA ASN A 12 14.28 3.49 -5.03
C ASN A 12 15.35 3.59 -6.14
N GLU A 13 16.63 3.54 -5.80
CA GLU A 13 17.73 3.52 -6.76
C GLU A 13 17.63 2.30 -7.69
N HIS A 14 17.41 1.11 -7.13
CA HIS A 14 17.22 -0.10 -7.93
C HIS A 14 15.99 0.00 -8.87
N ILE A 15 14.89 0.57 -8.39
CA ILE A 15 13.71 0.80 -9.22
C ILE A 15 14.04 1.75 -10.37
N ASP A 16 14.71 2.87 -10.09
CA ASP A 16 15.03 3.88 -11.09
C ASP A 16 16.06 3.38 -12.11
N GLU A 17 17.05 2.59 -11.71
CA GLU A 17 18.14 2.14 -12.56
C GLU A 17 17.88 0.81 -13.28
N VAL A 18 17.06 -0.07 -12.72
CA VAL A 18 16.87 -1.43 -13.23
C VAL A 18 15.43 -1.70 -13.63
N ILE A 19 14.47 -1.45 -12.75
CA ILE A 19 13.07 -1.85 -12.98
C ILE A 19 12.42 -1.00 -14.07
N ILE A 20 12.50 0.32 -13.96
CA ILE A 20 11.91 1.24 -14.95
C ILE A 20 12.54 1.05 -16.34
N PRO A 21 13.87 0.99 -16.49
CA PRO A 21 14.48 0.77 -17.81
C PRO A 21 14.15 -0.59 -18.43
N ALA A 22 13.88 -1.63 -17.63
CA ALA A 22 13.41 -2.93 -18.13
C ALA A 22 12.02 -2.85 -18.77
N ALA A 23 11.25 -1.80 -18.45
CA ALA A 23 9.97 -1.40 -19.06
C ALA A 23 8.92 -2.52 -19.18
N GLN A 24 8.88 -3.45 -18.24
CA GLN A 24 7.84 -4.46 -18.19
C GLN A 24 6.57 -3.87 -17.54
N ASP A 25 5.83 -3.12 -18.34
CA ASP A 25 4.65 -2.37 -17.92
C ASP A 25 3.43 -3.29 -17.71
N LEU A 26 2.85 -3.21 -16.52
CA LEU A 26 1.62 -3.91 -16.14
C LEU A 26 0.43 -2.95 -15.96
N SER A 27 0.53 -1.69 -16.37
CA SER A 27 -0.52 -0.68 -16.14
C SER A 27 -1.88 -1.08 -16.72
N SER A 28 -1.89 -1.94 -17.74
CA SER A 28 -3.14 -2.50 -18.32
C SER A 28 -3.87 -3.43 -17.35
N GLY A 29 -3.22 -3.93 -16.32
CA GLY A 29 -3.80 -4.78 -15.27
C GLY A 29 -4.39 -4.02 -14.09
N LEU A 30 -4.18 -2.69 -14.02
CA LEU A 30 -4.78 -1.86 -12.99
C LEU A 30 -6.29 -1.69 -13.21
N VAL A 31 -7.05 -1.76 -12.14
CA VAL A 31 -8.49 -1.50 -12.16
C VAL A 31 -8.76 -0.01 -12.36
N GLY A 32 -7.86 0.84 -11.89
CA GLY A 32 -7.94 2.28 -11.98
C GLY A 32 -7.32 2.87 -13.24
N GLN A 33 -7.43 4.16 -13.35
CA GLN A 33 -6.77 4.95 -14.36
C GLN A 33 -5.51 5.55 -13.75
N ILE A 34 -4.37 5.17 -14.29
CA ILE A 34 -3.11 5.89 -14.13
C ILE A 34 -2.95 6.72 -15.39
N SER A 35 -2.57 8.00 -15.26
CA SER A 35 -2.26 8.84 -16.41
C SER A 35 -1.18 8.13 -17.21
N ARG A 36 -1.47 7.80 -18.47
CA ARG A 36 -0.53 7.12 -19.36
C ARG A 36 0.45 8.10 -19.99
N ASP A 37 0.81 9.14 -19.26
CA ASP A 37 1.90 10.02 -19.60
C ASP A 37 3.23 9.29 -19.38
N GLU A 38 4.31 9.82 -19.86
CA GLU A 38 5.66 9.21 -19.86
C GLU A 38 6.16 8.74 -18.48
N HIS A 39 5.41 9.01 -17.41
CA HIS A 39 5.84 8.86 -16.02
C HIS A 39 4.97 7.94 -15.16
N SER A 40 3.70 7.71 -15.52
CA SER A 40 2.78 6.90 -14.70
C SER A 40 2.77 5.46 -15.18
N ALA A 41 3.14 4.54 -14.32
CA ALA A 41 3.17 3.13 -14.71
C ALA A 41 3.12 2.18 -13.51
N GLN A 42 2.79 0.93 -13.79
CA GLN A 42 3.00 -0.20 -12.92
C GLN A 42 4.02 -1.13 -13.56
N PHE A 43 5.13 -1.38 -12.86
CA PHE A 43 6.19 -2.24 -13.38
C PHE A 43 6.28 -3.54 -12.59
N VAL A 44 6.57 -4.64 -13.29
CA VAL A 44 6.93 -5.91 -12.65
C VAL A 44 8.21 -5.70 -11.83
N PHE A 45 8.21 -6.21 -10.61
CA PHE A 45 9.43 -6.38 -9.82
C PHE A 45 9.72 -7.88 -9.75
N PRO A 46 10.73 -8.39 -10.46
CA PRO A 46 11.05 -9.81 -10.49
C PRO A 46 11.38 -10.33 -9.08
N HIS A 47 10.98 -11.57 -8.76
CA HIS A 47 11.21 -12.18 -7.45
C HIS A 47 11.96 -13.52 -7.51
N ASP A 48 12.23 -13.99 -8.70
CA ASP A 48 12.89 -15.25 -9.02
C ASP A 48 14.31 -15.06 -9.62
N ASP A 49 14.86 -13.85 -9.52
CA ASP A 49 16.24 -13.53 -9.89
C ASP A 49 17.16 -13.53 -8.65
N ASP A 50 18.47 -13.73 -8.89
CA ASP A 50 19.51 -13.76 -7.85
C ASP A 50 19.91 -12.33 -7.43
N GLY A 51 19.01 -11.59 -6.79
CA GLY A 51 19.32 -10.21 -6.44
C GLY A 51 18.33 -9.55 -5.49
N ALA A 52 17.98 -8.29 -5.79
CA ALA A 52 17.04 -7.52 -4.98
C ALA A 52 15.66 -8.20 -4.88
N GLY A 53 15.24 -8.88 -5.95
CA GLY A 53 13.98 -9.62 -5.98
C GLY A 53 13.93 -10.74 -4.97
N GLU A 54 14.94 -11.60 -4.91
CA GLU A 54 15.01 -12.69 -3.92
C GLU A 54 15.09 -12.12 -2.50
N GLN A 55 15.87 -11.07 -2.28
CA GLN A 55 15.98 -10.44 -0.95
C GLN A 55 14.62 -9.93 -0.48
N TRP A 56 13.90 -9.21 -1.31
CA TRP A 56 12.56 -8.71 -0.96
C TRP A 56 11.54 -9.82 -0.80
N ALA A 57 11.59 -10.85 -1.62
CA ALA A 57 10.76 -12.03 -1.46
C ALA A 57 10.96 -12.70 -0.09
N ASN A 58 12.22 -12.82 0.36
CA ASN A 58 12.54 -13.36 1.68
C ASN A 58 12.03 -12.48 2.82
N VAL A 59 12.17 -11.15 2.72
CA VAL A 59 11.64 -10.19 3.70
C VAL A 59 10.12 -10.32 3.79
N LEU A 60 9.42 -10.28 2.65
CA LEU A 60 7.97 -10.36 2.61
C LEU A 60 7.42 -11.69 3.10
N ASN A 61 8.09 -12.80 2.77
CA ASN A 61 7.74 -14.12 3.31
C ASN A 61 7.89 -14.17 4.83
N GLY A 62 8.94 -13.57 5.38
CA GLY A 62 9.14 -13.45 6.83
C GLY A 62 8.05 -12.62 7.50
N LEU A 63 7.76 -11.44 6.98
CA LEU A 63 6.71 -10.56 7.49
C LEU A 63 5.31 -11.18 7.36
N GLY A 64 5.04 -11.87 6.25
CA GLY A 64 3.78 -12.60 6.05
C GLY A 64 3.56 -13.68 7.10
N LYS A 65 4.59 -14.49 7.40
CA LYS A 65 4.52 -15.49 8.47
C LYS A 65 4.25 -14.85 9.83
N GLU A 66 4.93 -13.75 10.13
CA GLU A 66 4.74 -13.04 11.39
C GLU A 66 3.33 -12.46 11.50
N TYR A 67 2.81 -11.85 10.42
CA TYR A 67 1.43 -11.37 10.36
C TYR A 67 0.42 -12.48 10.69
N ILE A 68 0.57 -13.66 10.08
CA ILE A 68 -0.32 -14.80 10.32
C ILE A 68 -0.24 -15.26 11.77
N LYS A 69 0.98 -15.43 12.32
CA LYS A 69 1.15 -15.82 13.74
C LYS A 69 0.47 -14.85 14.69
N GLN A 70 0.67 -13.54 14.49
CA GLN A 70 0.02 -12.53 15.34
C GLN A 70 -1.51 -12.54 15.19
N THR A 71 -2.01 -12.80 14.00
CA THR A 71 -3.45 -12.89 13.76
C THR A 71 -4.04 -14.12 14.42
N LEU A 72 -3.40 -15.28 14.29
CA LEU A 72 -3.84 -16.52 14.94
C LEU A 72 -3.80 -16.39 16.46
N GLY A 73 -2.75 -15.80 17.02
CA GLY A 73 -2.65 -15.56 18.46
C GLY A 73 -3.78 -14.67 18.99
N LYS A 74 -4.14 -13.62 18.26
CA LYS A 74 -5.29 -12.76 18.62
C LYS A 74 -6.64 -13.49 18.54
N LEU A 75 -6.73 -14.53 17.72
CA LEU A 75 -7.94 -15.35 17.57
C LEU A 75 -7.91 -16.61 18.44
N GLU A 76 -6.84 -16.82 19.24
CA GLU A 76 -6.65 -18.00 20.09
C GLU A 76 -6.59 -19.32 19.29
N PHE A 77 -6.00 -19.27 18.07
CA PHE A 77 -5.85 -20.41 17.17
C PHE A 77 -4.37 -20.80 16.93
N GLU A 78 -3.43 -20.29 17.74
CA GLU A 78 -2.00 -20.54 17.55
C GLU A 78 -1.60 -22.01 17.58
N ASP A 79 -2.31 -22.85 18.32
CA ASP A 79 -2.04 -24.28 18.44
C ASP A 79 -2.73 -25.12 17.34
N THR A 80 -3.53 -24.50 16.47
CA THR A 80 -4.30 -25.18 15.44
C THR A 80 -3.42 -25.61 14.25
N TYR A 81 -2.38 -24.83 13.98
CA TYR A 81 -1.52 -25.02 12.82
C TYR A 81 -0.08 -25.26 13.24
N THR A 82 0.54 -26.30 12.70
CA THR A 82 1.90 -26.71 13.03
C THR A 82 2.95 -26.09 12.09
N GLU A 83 2.52 -25.72 10.87
CA GLU A 83 3.39 -25.14 9.87
C GLU A 83 2.69 -24.02 9.10
N ILE A 84 3.37 -22.88 8.93
CA ILE A 84 2.94 -21.76 8.10
C ILE A 84 3.95 -21.59 6.96
N LYS A 85 3.51 -21.81 5.74
CA LYS A 85 4.28 -21.57 4.52
C LYS A 85 3.78 -20.31 3.82
N THR A 86 4.73 -19.53 3.31
CA THR A 86 4.45 -18.35 2.49
C THR A 86 5.28 -18.40 1.22
N ASP A 87 4.69 -17.98 0.12
CA ASP A 87 5.32 -17.93 -1.19
C ASP A 87 4.88 -16.67 -1.94
N ILE A 88 5.82 -15.96 -2.54
CA ILE A 88 5.50 -14.75 -3.31
C ILE A 88 4.78 -15.14 -4.60
N GLN A 89 3.60 -14.58 -4.80
CA GLN A 89 2.88 -14.75 -6.05
C GLN A 89 3.38 -13.78 -7.12
N ASN A 90 3.49 -12.51 -6.77
CA ASN A 90 3.99 -11.43 -7.61
C ASN A 90 4.40 -10.22 -6.78
N MET A 91 5.32 -9.43 -7.32
CA MET A 91 5.74 -8.13 -6.80
C MET A 91 5.70 -7.10 -7.93
N TRP A 92 5.40 -5.85 -7.59
CA TRP A 92 5.34 -4.74 -8.55
C TRP A 92 5.51 -3.39 -7.89
N THR A 93 5.85 -2.38 -8.69
CA THR A 93 5.87 -0.98 -8.28
C THR A 93 4.71 -0.22 -8.93
N VAL A 94 4.18 0.79 -8.25
CA VAL A 94 3.18 1.69 -8.80
C VAL A 94 3.68 3.12 -8.66
N HIS A 95 3.69 3.83 -9.76
CA HIS A 95 4.11 5.22 -9.92
C HIS A 95 2.89 6.06 -10.25
N SER A 96 2.41 6.85 -9.31
CA SER A 96 1.18 7.66 -9.44
C SER A 96 1.50 9.14 -9.35
N TYR A 97 0.78 9.92 -10.12
CA TYR A 97 0.87 11.37 -10.19
C TYR A 97 -0.51 12.01 -9.96
N ALA A 98 -0.57 13.34 -10.01
CA ALA A 98 -1.79 14.08 -9.75
C ALA A 98 -2.98 13.58 -10.60
N GLY A 99 -4.08 13.25 -9.95
CA GLY A 99 -5.29 12.73 -10.58
C GLY A 99 -5.32 11.21 -10.77
N ASP A 100 -4.20 10.52 -10.62
CA ASP A 100 -4.17 9.06 -10.69
C ASP A 100 -4.88 8.45 -9.48
N TYR A 101 -5.64 7.37 -9.71
CA TYR A 101 -6.36 6.68 -8.66
C TYR A 101 -6.50 5.19 -8.97
N ASN A 102 -6.66 4.38 -7.93
CA ASN A 102 -7.05 2.99 -8.09
C ASN A 102 -8.35 2.76 -7.32
N PRO A 103 -9.46 2.43 -8.00
CA PRO A 103 -10.77 2.27 -7.37
C PRO A 103 -10.79 1.06 -6.43
N LEU A 104 -11.88 0.91 -5.69
CA LEU A 104 -12.08 -0.15 -4.73
C LEU A 104 -12.00 -1.53 -5.39
N HIS A 105 -11.00 -2.32 -5.02
CA HIS A 105 -10.72 -3.66 -5.53
C HIS A 105 -10.16 -4.55 -4.42
N ASP A 106 -10.00 -5.82 -4.70
CA ASP A 106 -9.30 -6.81 -3.89
C ASP A 106 -8.32 -7.61 -4.77
N HIS A 107 -7.54 -8.47 -4.16
CA HIS A 107 -6.58 -9.30 -4.88
C HIS A 107 -6.92 -10.79 -4.73
N GLY A 108 -6.89 -11.51 -5.85
CA GLY A 108 -6.90 -12.96 -5.85
C GLY A 108 -5.51 -13.54 -5.60
N THR A 109 -5.41 -14.53 -4.73
CA THR A 109 -4.20 -15.33 -4.53
C THR A 109 -4.41 -16.76 -5.00
N ARG A 110 -3.33 -17.46 -5.34
CA ARG A 110 -3.41 -18.88 -5.75
C ARG A 110 -3.77 -19.80 -4.59
N SER A 111 -3.41 -19.41 -3.39
CA SER A 111 -3.80 -20.13 -2.17
C SER A 111 -5.20 -19.70 -1.70
N TYR A 112 -5.85 -20.54 -0.89
CA TYR A 112 -7.13 -20.20 -0.26
C TYR A 112 -7.02 -18.96 0.63
N MET A 113 -5.91 -18.81 1.33
CA MET A 113 -5.54 -17.60 2.04
C MET A 113 -4.39 -16.91 1.33
N GLY A 114 -4.41 -15.59 1.36
CA GLY A 114 -3.33 -14.79 0.83
C GLY A 114 -3.27 -13.44 1.52
N LEU A 115 -2.11 -12.84 1.42
CA LEU A 115 -1.86 -11.50 1.92
C LEU A 115 -1.52 -10.58 0.75
N SER A 116 -1.83 -9.31 0.92
CA SER A 116 -1.34 -8.23 0.09
C SER A 116 -0.55 -7.27 0.94
N CYS A 117 0.44 -6.61 0.36
CA CYS A 117 1.21 -5.59 1.06
C CYS A 117 1.44 -4.36 0.18
N ILE A 118 1.62 -3.22 0.84
CA ILE A 118 1.97 -1.94 0.22
C ILE A 118 3.05 -1.29 1.08
N LEU A 119 4.22 -1.02 0.48
CA LEU A 119 5.31 -0.24 1.07
C LEU A 119 5.35 1.13 0.40
N PHE A 120 5.31 2.20 1.17
CA PHE A 120 5.40 3.56 0.65
C PHE A 120 6.86 3.95 0.45
N LEU A 121 7.24 4.26 -0.80
CA LEU A 121 8.62 4.56 -1.19
C LEU A 121 8.87 6.05 -1.44
N LYS A 122 7.91 6.73 -2.04
CA LYS A 122 7.91 8.19 -2.24
C LYS A 122 6.51 8.73 -1.94
N VAL A 123 6.47 9.84 -1.25
CA VAL A 123 5.23 10.55 -0.90
C VAL A 123 5.41 12.03 -1.22
N PRO A 124 4.53 12.65 -2.03
CA PRO A 124 4.60 14.09 -2.29
C PRO A 124 4.48 14.93 -1.02
N PRO A 125 5.23 16.03 -0.88
CA PRO A 125 5.25 16.86 0.33
C PRO A 125 3.87 17.36 0.77
N GLN A 126 2.98 17.67 -0.16
CA GLN A 126 1.62 18.11 0.15
C GLN A 126 0.78 17.00 0.82
N ILE A 127 1.04 15.73 0.51
CA ILE A 127 0.38 14.59 1.18
C ILE A 127 0.98 14.39 2.57
N GLU A 128 2.30 14.47 2.71
CA GLU A 128 2.98 14.38 4.01
C GLU A 128 2.49 15.45 4.97
N ALA A 129 2.21 16.67 4.46
CA ALA A 129 1.73 17.77 5.25
C ALA A 129 0.28 17.65 5.74
N ILE A 130 -0.52 16.73 5.20
CA ILE A 130 -1.91 16.54 5.65
C ILE A 130 -1.93 16.15 7.13
N GLY A 131 -2.69 16.93 7.91
CA GLY A 131 -2.82 16.74 9.36
C GLY A 131 -1.74 17.42 10.20
N LEU A 132 -0.75 18.09 9.58
CA LEU A 132 0.19 18.96 10.28
C LEU A 132 -0.47 20.30 10.68
N PRO A 133 0.18 21.13 11.52
CA PRO A 133 -0.27 22.48 11.80
C PRO A 133 -0.49 23.29 10.51
N SER A 134 -1.51 24.17 10.53
CA SER A 134 -1.93 24.91 9.33
C SER A 134 -0.80 25.71 8.65
N GLU A 135 0.18 26.21 9.41
CA GLU A 135 1.33 26.93 8.86
C GLU A 135 2.23 26.03 8.02
N GLU A 136 2.44 24.78 8.47
CA GLU A 136 3.23 23.78 7.75
C GLU A 136 2.49 23.27 6.51
N MET A 137 1.17 23.09 6.61
CA MET A 137 0.33 22.75 5.45
C MET A 137 0.41 23.82 4.37
N ILE A 138 0.28 25.09 4.74
CA ILE A 138 0.38 26.22 3.80
C ILE A 138 1.77 26.28 3.15
N ALA A 139 2.85 26.05 3.93
CA ALA A 139 4.20 26.03 3.41
C ALA A 139 4.42 24.89 2.39
N ALA A 140 3.72 23.76 2.55
CA ALA A 140 3.72 22.64 1.62
C ALA A 140 2.73 22.80 0.45
N GLY A 141 2.06 23.96 0.32
CA GLY A 141 1.09 24.21 -0.75
C GLY A 141 -0.30 23.59 -0.51
N VAL A 142 -0.55 23.09 0.70
CA VAL A 142 -1.85 22.52 1.07
C VAL A 142 -2.75 23.61 1.63
N THR A 143 -3.98 23.72 1.13
CA THR A 143 -4.97 24.61 1.72
C THR A 143 -5.51 23.98 2.99
N PRO A 144 -5.30 24.61 4.18
CA PRO A 144 -5.88 24.12 5.41
C PRO A 144 -7.39 24.12 5.30
N GLY A 145 -7.97 22.93 5.26
CA GLY A 145 -9.41 22.75 5.32
C GLY A 145 -9.87 22.57 6.76
N PHE A 146 -11.16 22.41 6.93
CA PHE A 146 -11.75 22.03 8.21
C PHE A 146 -11.16 20.68 8.66
N GLN A 147 -10.37 20.69 9.73
CA GLN A 147 -9.68 19.52 10.26
C GLN A 147 -10.65 18.52 10.93
N GLY A 148 -11.38 17.85 10.14
CA GLY A 148 -12.13 16.68 10.55
C GLY A 148 -12.32 15.86 9.30
N LEU A 149 -12.15 14.55 9.35
CA LEU A 149 -12.35 13.59 8.24
C LEU A 149 -13.68 13.82 7.47
N ASN A 150 -14.47 14.76 7.90
CA ASN A 150 -15.83 14.99 7.48
C ASN A 150 -16.03 16.22 6.60
N GLY A 151 -15.03 16.74 5.93
CA GLY A 151 -15.31 17.85 5.04
C GLY A 151 -14.18 18.73 4.56
N ALA A 152 -12.94 18.41 4.85
CA ALA A 152 -11.83 19.13 4.27
C ALA A 152 -11.59 18.66 2.84
N SER A 153 -11.53 19.58 1.89
CA SER A 153 -11.07 19.27 0.54
C SER A 153 -9.61 18.74 0.62
N GLY A 154 -9.34 17.57 0.06
CA GLY A 154 -8.01 16.98 0.07
C GLY A 154 -7.57 16.33 1.38
N ALA A 155 -8.45 16.15 2.36
CA ALA A 155 -8.11 15.58 3.68
C ALA A 155 -7.57 14.13 3.62
N VAL A 156 -7.79 13.42 2.53
CA VAL A 156 -7.36 12.04 2.30
C VAL A 156 -6.67 11.89 0.94
N ASP A 157 -6.18 12.97 0.38
CA ASP A 157 -5.47 12.94 -0.89
C ASP A 157 -4.28 11.97 -0.83
N GLY A 158 -4.20 11.05 -1.79
CA GLY A 158 -3.14 10.06 -1.89
C GLY A 158 -3.18 8.95 -0.82
N PHE A 159 -4.17 8.93 0.08
CA PHE A 159 -4.28 7.90 1.11
C PHE A 159 -4.70 6.55 0.51
N THR A 160 -4.34 5.48 1.20
CA THR A 160 -4.89 4.16 0.94
C THR A 160 -6.15 3.97 1.77
N TYR A 161 -7.26 3.71 1.11
CA TYR A 161 -8.55 3.42 1.75
C TYR A 161 -8.72 1.92 1.90
N LEU A 162 -9.00 1.45 3.11
CA LEU A 162 -9.31 0.05 3.44
C LEU A 162 -10.77 -0.05 3.83
N CYS A 163 -11.48 -1.09 3.32
CA CYS A 163 -12.90 -1.29 3.59
C CYS A 163 -13.21 -2.77 3.81
N TRP A 164 -13.76 -3.10 4.98
CA TRP A 164 -14.19 -4.46 5.34
C TRP A 164 -15.69 -4.58 5.65
N GLY A 165 -16.44 -3.50 5.40
CA GLY A 165 -17.87 -3.47 5.59
C GLY A 165 -18.52 -2.27 4.93
N ALA A 166 -19.76 -1.98 5.34
CA ALA A 166 -20.59 -0.92 4.78
C ALA A 166 -20.73 0.32 5.69
N ASN A 167 -20.16 0.29 6.90
CA ASN A 167 -20.33 1.34 7.90
C ASN A 167 -19.11 2.26 7.92
N GLY A 168 -19.32 3.53 7.67
CA GLY A 168 -18.28 4.55 7.75
C GLY A 168 -18.08 5.10 9.16
N MET A 169 -17.10 5.99 9.32
CA MET A 169 -16.76 6.59 10.62
C MET A 169 -17.93 7.34 11.27
N ARG A 170 -18.85 7.88 10.50
CA ARG A 170 -20.07 8.56 11.03
C ARG A 170 -21.01 7.62 11.77
N ASP A 171 -20.94 6.34 11.44
CA ASP A 171 -21.84 5.34 12.03
C ASP A 171 -21.51 5.04 13.50
N VAL A 172 -20.35 5.48 13.99
CA VAL A 172 -20.01 5.42 15.43
C VAL A 172 -21.06 6.12 16.28
N ASN A 173 -21.58 7.26 15.83
CA ASN A 173 -22.65 7.99 16.52
C ASN A 173 -23.97 7.23 16.57
N MET A 174 -24.11 6.24 15.71
CA MET A 174 -25.26 5.33 15.66
C MET A 174 -24.94 3.96 16.30
N LEU A 175 -23.88 3.87 17.09
CA LEU A 175 -23.41 2.67 17.78
C LEU A 175 -23.05 1.51 16.82
N ARG A 176 -22.67 1.82 15.59
CA ARG A 176 -22.17 0.83 14.63
C ARG A 176 -20.64 0.79 14.66
N PRO A 177 -20.00 -0.38 14.53
CA PRO A 177 -18.56 -0.46 14.44
C PRO A 177 -18.05 0.19 13.15
N ILE A 178 -16.90 0.83 13.23
CA ILE A 178 -16.17 1.34 12.06
C ILE A 178 -15.73 0.13 11.22
N GLN A 179 -15.95 0.22 9.90
CA GLN A 179 -15.62 -0.83 8.94
C GLN A 179 -14.81 -0.29 7.75
N GLU A 180 -14.12 0.80 7.97
CA GLU A 180 -13.23 1.42 7.00
C GLU A 180 -12.08 2.14 7.69
N GLU A 181 -10.99 2.36 6.97
CA GLU A 181 -9.83 3.12 7.45
C GLU A 181 -9.14 3.82 6.28
N TYR A 182 -8.66 5.03 6.53
CA TYR A 182 -7.79 5.77 5.62
C TYR A 182 -6.38 5.76 6.18
N VAL A 183 -5.47 5.08 5.48
CA VAL A 183 -4.07 4.98 5.84
C VAL A 183 -3.30 6.10 5.15
N LYS A 184 -2.78 7.05 5.93
CA LYS A 184 -1.89 8.09 5.42
C LYS A 184 -0.59 7.43 4.96
N PRO A 185 -0.11 7.71 3.72
CA PRO A 185 1.19 7.21 3.29
C PRO A 185 2.32 7.91 4.04
N GLU A 186 3.26 7.13 4.56
CA GLU A 186 4.49 7.59 5.20
C GLU A 186 5.64 6.76 4.64
N VAL A 187 6.70 7.43 4.16
CA VAL A 187 7.85 6.75 3.55
C VAL A 187 8.47 5.75 4.52
N GLY A 188 8.69 4.51 4.07
CA GLY A 188 9.20 3.42 4.89
C GLY A 188 8.12 2.60 5.60
N THR A 189 6.89 3.09 5.69
CA THR A 189 5.80 2.32 6.27
C THR A 189 5.31 1.24 5.29
N MET A 190 5.22 0.00 5.79
CA MET A 190 4.62 -1.13 5.08
C MET A 190 3.35 -1.57 5.79
N ILE A 191 2.25 -1.61 5.07
CA ILE A 191 0.99 -2.23 5.50
C ILE A 191 0.85 -3.62 4.88
N ILE A 192 0.36 -4.58 5.69
CA ILE A 192 0.09 -5.95 5.28
C ILE A 192 -1.34 -6.28 5.70
N PHE A 193 -2.11 -6.84 4.80
CA PHE A 193 -3.52 -7.15 5.01
C PHE A 193 -3.95 -8.38 4.22
N PRO A 194 -5.07 -9.04 4.59
CA PRO A 194 -5.59 -10.16 3.81
C PRO A 194 -5.92 -9.74 2.37
N ALA A 195 -5.58 -10.57 1.41
CA ALA A 195 -5.79 -10.26 -0.02
C ALA A 195 -7.26 -9.97 -0.38
N TRP A 196 -8.22 -10.54 0.36
CA TRP A 196 -9.65 -10.27 0.19
C TRP A 196 -10.08 -8.88 0.68
N LEU A 197 -9.23 -8.16 1.45
CA LEU A 197 -9.59 -6.85 1.97
C LEU A 197 -9.67 -5.84 0.84
N ARG A 198 -10.84 -5.28 0.65
CA ARG A 198 -11.08 -4.29 -0.39
C ARG A 198 -10.36 -2.99 -0.04
N HIS A 199 -9.65 -2.46 -1.03
CA HIS A 199 -8.89 -1.24 -0.86
C HIS A 199 -8.90 -0.38 -2.12
N ALA A 200 -8.63 0.90 -1.94
CA ALA A 200 -8.53 1.88 -3.02
C ALA A 200 -7.34 2.81 -2.76
N VAL A 201 -6.84 3.45 -3.80
CA VAL A 201 -5.90 4.55 -3.69
C VAL A 201 -6.62 5.83 -4.08
N MET A 202 -6.67 6.78 -3.15
CA MET A 202 -7.31 8.08 -3.38
C MET A 202 -6.44 8.92 -4.31
N PRO A 203 -7.04 9.65 -5.26
CA PRO A 203 -6.28 10.59 -6.09
C PRO A 203 -5.73 11.72 -5.21
N PHE A 204 -4.75 12.43 -5.72
CA PHE A 204 -4.19 13.62 -5.07
C PHE A 204 -3.99 14.74 -6.08
N SER A 205 -3.76 15.93 -5.58
CA SER A 205 -3.50 17.14 -6.38
C SER A 205 -2.10 17.67 -6.07
N GLY A 206 -1.52 18.41 -7.01
CA GLY A 206 -0.20 19.01 -6.89
C GLY A 206 0.89 18.20 -7.59
N GLU A 207 2.12 18.61 -7.43
CA GLU A 207 3.27 17.99 -8.11
C GLU A 207 3.90 16.88 -7.25
N GLY A 208 4.65 16.02 -7.90
CA GLY A 208 5.42 14.95 -7.28
C GLY A 208 4.87 13.54 -7.56
N GLU A 209 5.72 12.57 -7.29
CA GLU A 209 5.46 11.15 -7.47
C GLU A 209 5.05 10.51 -6.13
N ARG A 210 3.92 9.81 -6.12
CA ARG A 210 3.60 8.82 -5.09
C ARG A 210 4.01 7.45 -5.61
N ARG A 211 5.03 6.86 -5.00
CA ARG A 211 5.56 5.55 -5.39
C ARG A 211 5.31 4.52 -4.31
N THR A 212 4.85 3.34 -4.71
CA THR A 212 4.71 2.19 -3.82
C THR A 212 5.37 0.96 -4.41
N PHE A 213 5.83 0.08 -3.52
CA PHE A 213 6.18 -1.29 -3.83
C PHE A 213 5.13 -2.20 -3.20
N SER A 214 4.61 -3.15 -3.97
CA SER A 214 3.49 -4.00 -3.58
C SER A 214 3.77 -5.45 -3.91
N ALA A 215 3.13 -6.36 -3.17
CA ALA A 215 3.22 -7.79 -3.44
C ALA A 215 1.95 -8.51 -3.01
N ASN A 216 1.72 -9.68 -3.65
CA ASN A 216 0.78 -10.69 -3.18
C ASN A 216 1.55 -11.92 -2.69
N VAL A 217 1.15 -12.42 -1.54
CA VAL A 217 1.78 -13.55 -0.86
C VAL A 217 0.76 -14.65 -0.69
N ASN A 218 1.05 -15.83 -1.25
CA ASN A 218 0.29 -17.04 -0.98
C ASN A 218 0.58 -17.53 0.44
N VAL A 219 -0.43 -18.03 1.12
CA VAL A 219 -0.32 -18.60 2.48
C VAL A 219 -0.89 -20.01 2.48
N ASP A 220 -0.12 -20.96 2.97
CA ASP A 220 -0.54 -22.33 3.22
C ASP A 220 -0.29 -22.66 4.70
N MET A 221 -1.30 -23.21 5.35
CA MET A 221 -1.27 -23.58 6.77
C MET A 221 -1.65 -25.05 6.93
N GLN A 222 -0.79 -25.80 7.58
CA GLN A 222 -0.94 -27.24 7.83
C GLN A 222 -0.98 -27.55 9.33
#